data_70dda7428e627951cd184b8a29955095
#
_entry.id   70dda7428e627951cd184b8a29955095
#
_cell.length_a   1.000
_cell.length_b   1.000
_cell.length_c   1.000
_cell.angle_alpha   90.00
_cell.angle_beta   90.00
_cell.angle_gamma   90.00
#
_symmetry.space_group_name_H-M   'P 1'
#
loop_
_entity.id
_entity.type
_entity.pdbx_description
1 polymer ?
#
loop_
_entity_poly.entity_id
_entity_poly.type
_entity_poly.pdbx_seq_one_letter_code
_entity_poly.pdbx_strand_id
1 'polypeptide(L)'
;LCGRLGFFDEIISSKVQKLKNFKIKPDRYDVIREGVLIIRSVIGVVRAERMIASGVGVREGVFLSDLLRNQGGKFPKNFSPSLRSLIDRFSPTDNSSRRISSISKALFALLQPTHRLDDGELFYLETAAKLLNIGVCLNFYSHRHHSHYLILNNLDYGFTHLDKLLISSIVKYHGKKFSGLDDDVFFDTLKPHEERIKWLTSIISIAEALAVDRSEAKIEFLFEKNTIVIKSEKRLYLAEEKLKALLKGNGLNFRFET
;
A
#
# COMPACT_ATOMS: atom_id res chain seq x y z
N LEU A 1 -17.87 0.05 -19.33
CA LEU A 1 -17.05 0.43 -20.52
C LEU A 1 -17.74 1.47 -21.42
N CYS A 2 -19.08 1.47 -21.57
CA CYS A 2 -19.77 2.44 -22.45
C CYS A 2 -19.45 3.91 -22.11
N GLY A 3 -19.37 4.29 -20.84
CA GLY A 3 -18.99 5.66 -20.44
C GLY A 3 -17.52 6.04 -20.69
N ARG A 4 -16.63 5.06 -20.88
CA ARG A 4 -15.19 5.30 -21.14
C ARG A 4 -14.81 5.27 -22.62
N LEU A 5 -15.63 4.66 -23.50
CA LEU A 5 -15.44 4.74 -24.95
C LEU A 5 -15.70 6.15 -25.47
N GLY A 6 -16.63 6.90 -24.86
CA GLY A 6 -16.85 8.31 -25.16
C GLY A 6 -15.62 9.19 -25.00
N PHE A 7 -14.75 8.89 -24.02
CA PHE A 7 -13.48 9.59 -23.83
C PHE A 7 -12.51 9.41 -25.02
N PHE A 8 -12.46 8.20 -25.60
CA PHE A 8 -11.67 7.96 -26.81
C PHE A 8 -12.22 8.73 -28.02
N ASP A 9 -13.56 8.73 -28.20
CA ASP A 9 -14.20 9.48 -29.27
C ASP A 9 -13.95 10.99 -29.14
N GLU A 10 -13.93 11.49 -27.91
CA GLU A 10 -13.64 12.88 -27.62
C GLU A 10 -12.18 13.25 -27.99
N ILE A 11 -11.19 12.40 -27.69
CA ILE A 11 -9.80 12.61 -28.11
C ILE A 11 -9.67 12.57 -29.62
N ILE A 12 -10.28 11.57 -30.29
CA ILE A 12 -10.20 11.37 -31.74
C ILE A 12 -10.77 12.59 -32.48
N SER A 13 -11.92 13.13 -32.02
CA SER A 13 -12.61 14.26 -32.64
C SER A 13 -12.07 15.65 -32.25
N SER A 14 -11.21 15.73 -31.21
CA SER A 14 -10.71 17.01 -30.69
C SER A 14 -9.75 17.70 -31.64
N LYS A 15 -9.81 19.05 -31.69
CA LYS A 15 -8.77 19.86 -32.30
C LYS A 15 -7.48 19.79 -31.47
N VAL A 16 -6.31 19.95 -32.11
CA VAL A 16 -4.98 19.87 -31.49
C VAL A 16 -4.89 20.74 -30.22
N GLN A 17 -5.44 21.97 -30.26
CA GLN A 17 -5.43 22.90 -29.13
C GLN A 17 -6.18 22.38 -27.88
N LYS A 18 -7.15 21.47 -28.06
CA LYS A 18 -7.91 20.87 -26.97
C LYS A 18 -7.21 19.65 -26.34
N LEU A 19 -6.20 19.06 -27.02
CA LEU A 19 -5.51 17.86 -26.52
C LEU A 19 -4.78 18.10 -25.19
N LYS A 20 -4.33 19.33 -24.90
CA LYS A 20 -3.76 19.71 -23.60
C LYS A 20 -4.72 19.48 -22.42
N ASN A 21 -6.04 19.60 -22.66
CA ASN A 21 -7.06 19.43 -21.61
C ASN A 21 -7.14 17.97 -21.13
N PHE A 22 -6.69 17.02 -21.96
CA PHE A 22 -6.56 15.60 -21.63
C PHE A 22 -5.21 15.26 -20.98
N LYS A 23 -4.42 16.28 -20.57
CA LYS A 23 -3.05 16.13 -20.02
C LYS A 23 -2.08 15.37 -20.95
N ILE A 24 -2.32 15.41 -22.25
CA ILE A 24 -1.47 14.82 -23.28
C ILE A 24 -0.27 15.76 -23.51
N LYS A 25 0.94 15.22 -23.57
CA LYS A 25 2.14 16.00 -23.84
C LYS A 25 2.17 16.47 -25.30
N PRO A 26 2.71 17.69 -25.58
CA PRO A 26 2.76 18.24 -26.93
C PRO A 26 3.47 17.35 -27.96
N ASP A 27 4.51 16.63 -27.56
CA ASP A 27 5.26 15.67 -28.38
C ASP A 27 4.45 14.44 -28.83
N ARG A 28 3.19 14.32 -28.37
CA ARG A 28 2.26 13.24 -28.73
C ARG A 28 1.08 13.70 -29.59
N TYR A 29 0.93 14.99 -29.85
CA TYR A 29 -0.26 15.53 -30.53
C TYR A 29 -0.42 15.05 -31.95
N ASP A 30 0.67 14.71 -32.63
CA ASP A 30 0.70 14.20 -34.00
C ASP A 30 0.24 12.73 -34.12
N VAL A 31 0.45 11.91 -33.09
CA VAL A 31 0.22 10.45 -33.14
C VAL A 31 -0.89 9.96 -32.21
N ILE A 32 -1.37 10.80 -31.29
CA ILE A 32 -2.29 10.32 -30.23
C ILE A 32 -3.63 9.87 -30.76
N ARG A 33 -4.16 10.52 -31.80
CA ARG A 33 -5.47 10.20 -32.35
C ARG A 33 -5.47 8.84 -33.02
N GLU A 34 -4.46 8.59 -33.85
CA GLU A 34 -4.25 7.32 -34.54
C GLU A 34 -4.02 6.21 -33.52
N GLY A 35 -3.22 6.45 -32.49
CA GLY A 35 -3.00 5.51 -31.41
C GLY A 35 -4.29 5.18 -30.64
N VAL A 36 -5.09 6.18 -30.31
CA VAL A 36 -6.38 5.99 -29.64
C VAL A 36 -7.39 5.27 -30.55
N LEU A 37 -7.41 5.58 -31.85
CA LEU A 37 -8.26 4.90 -32.83
C LEU A 37 -7.92 3.41 -32.94
N ILE A 38 -6.64 3.07 -32.98
CA ILE A 38 -6.15 1.68 -32.99
C ILE A 38 -6.63 0.95 -31.73
N ILE A 39 -6.37 1.52 -30.54
CA ILE A 39 -6.79 0.92 -29.26
C ILE A 39 -8.30 0.73 -29.22
N ARG A 40 -9.08 1.73 -29.63
CA ARG A 40 -10.54 1.67 -29.67
C ARG A 40 -11.03 0.54 -30.60
N SER A 41 -10.40 0.41 -31.77
CA SER A 41 -10.75 -0.65 -32.75
C SER A 41 -10.44 -2.03 -32.18
N VAL A 42 -9.28 -2.23 -31.56
CA VAL A 42 -8.92 -3.49 -30.89
C VAL A 42 -9.92 -3.84 -29.80
N ILE A 43 -10.26 -2.89 -28.91
CA ILE A 43 -11.26 -3.09 -27.84
C ILE A 43 -12.60 -3.55 -28.43
N GLY A 44 -13.03 -2.94 -29.54
CA GLY A 44 -14.26 -3.30 -30.23
C GLY A 44 -14.24 -4.70 -30.80
N VAL A 45 -13.15 -5.09 -31.48
CA VAL A 45 -12.97 -6.42 -32.07
C VAL A 45 -12.93 -7.53 -31.02
N VAL A 46 -12.15 -7.33 -29.95
CA VAL A 46 -11.99 -8.33 -28.87
C VAL A 46 -13.15 -8.30 -27.86
N ARG A 47 -14.06 -7.32 -27.96
CA ARG A 47 -15.17 -7.10 -27.04
C ARG A 47 -14.71 -7.05 -25.56
N ALA A 48 -13.60 -6.37 -25.31
CA ALA A 48 -13.02 -6.31 -23.98
C ALA A 48 -13.95 -5.62 -22.96
N GLU A 49 -14.24 -6.30 -21.86
CA GLU A 49 -15.07 -5.74 -20.78
C GLU A 49 -14.28 -4.76 -19.89
N ARG A 50 -12.97 -4.96 -19.79
CA ARG A 50 -12.08 -4.16 -18.96
C ARG A 50 -10.74 -3.94 -19.64
N MET A 51 -10.19 -2.75 -19.47
CA MET A 51 -8.85 -2.38 -19.90
C MET A 51 -8.03 -1.96 -18.69
N ILE A 52 -6.80 -2.47 -18.61
CA ILE A 52 -5.86 -2.16 -17.54
C ILE A 52 -4.63 -1.51 -18.18
N ALA A 53 -4.30 -0.29 -17.76
CA ALA A 53 -3.05 0.35 -18.14
C ALA A 53 -1.91 -0.29 -17.34
N SER A 54 -0.87 -0.74 -18.05
CA SER A 54 0.34 -1.27 -17.42
C SER A 54 1.37 -0.15 -17.22
N GLY A 55 1.98 -0.09 -16.04
CA GLY A 55 3.15 0.76 -15.77
C GLY A 55 4.46 0.16 -16.29
N VAL A 56 4.41 -1.09 -16.80
CA VAL A 56 5.58 -1.84 -17.30
C VAL A 56 5.57 -1.84 -18.81
N GLY A 57 6.70 -1.52 -19.42
CA GLY A 57 6.84 -1.47 -20.87
C GLY A 57 7.16 -2.84 -21.49
N VAL A 58 7.15 -2.88 -22.83
CA VAL A 58 7.46 -4.09 -23.60
C VAL A 58 8.87 -4.63 -23.30
N ARG A 59 9.85 -3.75 -23.09
CA ARG A 59 11.25 -4.15 -22.81
C ARG A 59 11.36 -4.97 -21.52
N GLU A 60 10.72 -4.49 -20.47
CA GLU A 60 10.66 -5.17 -19.18
C GLU A 60 9.90 -6.50 -19.32
N GLY A 61 8.83 -6.53 -20.09
CA GLY A 61 8.08 -7.75 -20.37
C GLY A 61 8.91 -8.82 -21.08
N VAL A 62 9.67 -8.44 -22.10
CA VAL A 62 10.58 -9.34 -22.83
C VAL A 62 11.69 -9.86 -21.91
N PHE A 63 12.34 -8.96 -21.16
CA PHE A 63 13.38 -9.32 -20.19
C PHE A 63 12.86 -10.30 -19.14
N LEU A 64 11.71 -10.03 -18.55
CA LEU A 64 11.10 -10.92 -17.55
C LEU A 64 10.68 -12.27 -18.14
N SER A 65 10.14 -12.28 -19.37
CA SER A 65 9.79 -13.52 -20.07
C SER A 65 11.00 -14.41 -20.28
N ASP A 66 12.14 -13.82 -20.62
CA ASP A 66 13.40 -14.56 -20.79
C ASP A 66 13.96 -15.03 -19.44
N LEU A 67 14.04 -14.15 -18.45
CA LEU A 67 14.52 -14.44 -17.09
C LEU A 67 13.73 -15.59 -16.43
N LEU A 68 12.41 -15.59 -16.61
CA LEU A 68 11.50 -16.54 -15.96
C LEU A 68 11.17 -17.75 -16.85
N ARG A 69 11.80 -17.90 -18.01
CA ARG A 69 11.52 -18.98 -18.98
C ARG A 69 11.54 -20.35 -18.32
N ASN A 70 12.56 -20.62 -17.50
CA ASN A 70 12.74 -21.89 -16.80
C ASN A 70 11.80 -22.08 -15.59
N GLN A 71 11.04 -21.04 -15.22
CA GLN A 71 10.10 -21.04 -14.10
C GLN A 71 8.64 -20.93 -14.56
N GLY A 72 8.37 -21.24 -15.83
CA GLY A 72 7.02 -21.13 -16.40
C GLY A 72 6.49 -19.69 -16.47
N GLY A 73 7.38 -18.71 -16.59
CA GLY A 73 7.02 -17.29 -16.73
C GLY A 73 6.51 -16.63 -15.43
N LYS A 74 6.70 -17.26 -14.27
CA LYS A 74 6.18 -16.75 -12.98
C LYS A 74 7.29 -16.69 -11.93
N PHE A 75 7.27 -15.64 -11.13
CA PHE A 75 8.09 -15.59 -9.92
C PHE A 75 7.64 -16.64 -8.89
N PRO A 76 8.55 -17.14 -8.03
CA PRO A 76 8.18 -18.02 -6.91
C PRO A 76 7.10 -17.34 -6.04
N LYS A 77 6.14 -18.13 -5.54
CA LYS A 77 4.96 -17.62 -4.82
C LYS A 77 5.30 -16.70 -3.63
N ASN A 78 6.43 -16.93 -2.98
CA ASN A 78 6.86 -16.19 -1.79
C ASN A 78 7.92 -15.12 -2.11
N PHE A 79 8.15 -14.82 -3.39
CA PHE A 79 9.15 -13.86 -3.80
C PHE A 79 8.54 -12.72 -4.61
N SER A 80 8.68 -11.50 -4.09
CA SER A 80 8.32 -10.28 -4.79
C SER A 80 9.59 -9.49 -5.11
N PRO A 81 10.01 -9.44 -6.38
CA PRO A 81 11.23 -8.75 -6.78
C PRO A 81 11.14 -7.23 -6.52
N SER A 82 9.98 -6.64 -6.71
CA SER A 82 9.77 -5.22 -6.47
C SER A 82 9.88 -4.86 -4.99
N LEU A 83 9.22 -5.64 -4.13
CA LEU A 83 9.32 -5.47 -2.68
C LEU A 83 10.77 -5.66 -2.19
N ARG A 84 11.45 -6.70 -2.69
CA ARG A 84 12.85 -6.98 -2.35
C ARG A 84 13.77 -5.84 -2.78
N SER A 85 13.61 -5.34 -4.00
CA SER A 85 14.38 -4.21 -4.51
C SER A 85 14.23 -2.96 -3.65
N LEU A 86 12.99 -2.63 -3.22
CA LEU A 86 12.74 -1.51 -2.33
C LEU A 86 13.43 -1.69 -0.97
N ILE A 87 13.33 -2.89 -0.38
CA ILE A 87 13.97 -3.18 0.90
C ILE A 87 15.50 -3.08 0.76
N ASP A 88 16.10 -3.69 -0.24
CA ASP A 88 17.55 -3.71 -0.43
C ASP A 88 18.14 -2.30 -0.69
N ARG A 89 17.36 -1.43 -1.35
CA ARG A 89 17.80 -0.06 -1.69
C ARG A 89 17.58 0.95 -0.57
N PHE A 90 16.52 0.82 0.19
CA PHE A 90 16.03 1.89 1.05
C PHE A 90 15.74 1.48 2.49
N SER A 91 15.77 0.17 2.83
CA SER A 91 15.48 -0.24 4.20
C SER A 91 16.64 0.07 5.13
N PRO A 92 16.36 0.65 6.31
CA PRO A 92 17.35 0.69 7.39
C PRO A 92 17.79 -0.72 7.76
N THR A 93 19.02 -0.87 8.20
CA THR A 93 19.62 -2.16 8.60
C THR A 93 19.06 -2.74 9.90
N ASP A 94 17.97 -2.19 10.42
CA ASP A 94 17.38 -2.65 11.67
C ASP A 94 16.35 -3.78 11.45
N ASN A 95 16.25 -4.70 12.40
CA ASN A 95 15.32 -5.83 12.37
C ASN A 95 13.89 -5.46 12.83
N SER A 96 13.58 -4.17 13.02
CA SER A 96 12.28 -3.73 13.54
C SER A 96 11.09 -4.15 12.65
N SER A 97 11.28 -4.15 11.34
CA SER A 97 10.25 -4.52 10.38
C SER A 97 9.73 -5.96 10.55
N ARG A 98 10.60 -6.91 10.91
CA ARG A 98 10.19 -8.30 11.20
C ARG A 98 9.31 -8.38 12.44
N ARG A 99 9.68 -7.66 13.49
CA ARG A 99 8.92 -7.60 14.74
C ARG A 99 7.58 -6.91 14.53
N ILE A 100 7.56 -5.78 13.85
CA ILE A 100 6.32 -5.07 13.48
C ILE A 100 5.40 -6.01 12.69
N SER A 101 5.91 -6.72 11.69
CA SER A 101 5.14 -7.66 10.90
C SER A 101 4.55 -8.79 11.75
N SER A 102 5.34 -9.39 12.66
CA SER A 102 4.88 -10.45 13.55
C SER A 102 3.78 -9.98 14.50
N ILE A 103 3.95 -8.82 15.14
CA ILE A 103 2.96 -8.21 16.03
C ILE A 103 1.70 -7.83 15.25
N SER A 104 1.84 -7.25 14.06
CA SER A 104 0.70 -6.90 13.19
C SER A 104 -0.13 -8.11 12.81
N LYS A 105 0.48 -9.25 12.51
CA LYS A 105 -0.20 -10.53 12.26
C LYS A 105 -1.02 -10.98 13.46
N ALA A 106 -0.42 -10.97 14.64
CA ALA A 106 -1.08 -11.40 15.87
C ALA A 106 -2.28 -10.49 16.19
N LEU A 107 -2.11 -9.18 16.05
CA LEU A 107 -3.19 -8.20 16.25
C LEU A 107 -4.28 -8.31 15.19
N PHE A 108 -3.95 -8.56 13.94
CA PHE A 108 -4.93 -8.75 12.88
C PHE A 108 -5.81 -9.96 13.18
N ALA A 109 -5.22 -11.09 13.52
CA ALA A 109 -5.98 -12.30 13.89
C ALA A 109 -6.82 -12.08 15.15
N LEU A 110 -6.28 -11.41 16.17
CA LEU A 110 -6.98 -11.10 17.42
C LEU A 110 -8.23 -10.24 17.21
N LEU A 111 -8.10 -9.22 16.34
CA LEU A 111 -9.15 -8.22 16.09
C LEU A 111 -10.09 -8.61 14.94
N GLN A 112 -9.89 -9.74 14.30
CA GLN A 112 -10.67 -10.20 13.17
C GLN A 112 -12.20 -10.19 13.41
N PRO A 113 -12.73 -10.57 14.58
CA PRO A 113 -14.16 -10.48 14.85
C PRO A 113 -14.69 -9.03 14.88
N THR A 114 -13.80 -8.05 15.12
CA THR A 114 -14.16 -6.63 15.23
C THR A 114 -14.03 -5.93 13.87
N HIS A 115 -12.90 -6.08 13.19
CA HIS A 115 -12.68 -5.40 11.91
C HIS A 115 -13.33 -6.12 10.73
N ARG A 116 -13.57 -7.43 10.81
CA ARG A 116 -14.24 -8.25 9.77
C ARG A 116 -13.61 -8.16 8.38
N LEU A 117 -12.34 -7.84 8.32
CA LEU A 117 -11.57 -7.80 7.06
C LEU A 117 -11.21 -9.23 6.66
N ASP A 118 -11.10 -9.48 5.36
CA ASP A 118 -10.70 -10.78 4.82
C ASP A 118 -9.21 -11.07 5.06
N ASP A 119 -8.84 -12.35 5.09
CA ASP A 119 -7.44 -12.78 5.25
C ASP A 119 -6.51 -12.23 4.15
N GLY A 120 -7.04 -11.93 2.97
CA GLY A 120 -6.31 -11.28 1.90
C GLY A 120 -5.75 -9.90 2.27
N GLU A 121 -6.33 -9.24 3.28
CA GLU A 121 -5.86 -7.95 3.78
C GLU A 121 -4.53 -8.06 4.53
N LEU A 122 -4.20 -9.23 5.04
CA LEU A 122 -2.93 -9.49 5.69
C LEU A 122 -1.74 -9.24 4.76
N PHE A 123 -1.92 -9.47 3.45
CA PHE A 123 -0.93 -9.15 2.44
C PHE A 123 -0.54 -7.66 2.44
N TYR A 124 -1.53 -6.76 2.52
CA TYR A 124 -1.28 -5.31 2.56
C TYR A 124 -0.59 -4.90 3.86
N LEU A 125 -1.04 -5.46 4.97
CA LEU A 125 -0.47 -5.19 6.29
C LEU A 125 0.99 -5.64 6.40
N GLU A 126 1.30 -6.85 5.96
CA GLU A 126 2.68 -7.38 5.96
C GLU A 126 3.60 -6.61 5.02
N THR A 127 3.10 -6.24 3.85
CA THR A 127 3.88 -5.46 2.88
C THR A 127 4.14 -4.06 3.43
N ALA A 128 3.13 -3.40 4.02
CA ALA A 128 3.29 -2.11 4.67
C ALA A 128 4.28 -2.18 5.84
N ALA A 129 4.23 -3.21 6.68
CA ALA A 129 5.16 -3.40 7.80
C ALA A 129 6.62 -3.50 7.33
N LYS A 130 6.88 -4.19 6.22
CA LYS A 130 8.22 -4.29 5.63
C LYS A 130 8.74 -2.98 5.04
N LEU A 131 7.83 -2.12 4.57
CA LEU A 131 8.16 -0.85 3.90
C LEU A 131 7.96 0.37 4.81
N LEU A 132 7.62 0.18 6.08
CA LEU A 132 7.19 1.25 6.98
C LEU A 132 8.20 2.40 7.06
N ASN A 133 9.47 2.05 7.22
CA ASN A 133 10.55 2.98 7.51
C ASN A 133 11.51 3.23 6.34
N ILE A 134 11.19 2.80 5.12
CA ILE A 134 12.09 3.00 3.97
C ILE A 134 12.37 4.47 3.66
N GLY A 135 11.48 5.38 4.01
CA GLY A 135 11.65 6.82 3.82
C GLY A 135 12.68 7.47 4.74
N VAL A 136 13.11 6.77 5.81
CA VAL A 136 14.18 7.24 6.72
C VAL A 136 15.50 7.43 5.97
N CYS A 137 15.75 6.67 4.90
CA CYS A 137 16.94 6.83 4.05
C CYS A 137 17.02 8.21 3.38
N LEU A 138 15.89 8.88 3.14
CA LEU A 138 15.86 10.23 2.61
C LEU A 138 15.95 11.28 3.72
N ASN A 139 15.10 11.16 4.73
CA ASN A 139 15.13 12.02 5.91
C ASN A 139 14.31 11.38 7.04
N PHE A 140 14.79 11.48 8.26
CA PHE A 140 14.07 11.01 9.46
C PHE A 140 12.78 11.81 9.67
N TYR A 141 12.83 13.13 9.50
CA TYR A 141 11.64 13.96 9.58
C TYR A 141 10.73 13.68 8.41
N SER A 142 9.44 13.53 8.69
CA SER A 142 8.42 13.21 7.67
C SER A 142 8.67 11.90 6.90
N HIS A 143 9.42 10.94 7.47
CA HIS A 143 9.76 9.66 6.84
C HIS A 143 8.54 8.90 6.30
N ARG A 144 7.36 9.04 6.92
CA ARG A 144 6.10 8.44 6.45
C ARG A 144 5.71 8.95 5.07
N HIS A 145 5.83 10.26 4.82
CA HIS A 145 5.57 10.85 3.51
C HIS A 145 6.63 10.41 2.49
N HIS A 146 7.88 10.30 2.92
CA HIS A 146 8.95 9.78 2.07
C HIS A 146 8.74 8.30 1.74
N SER A 147 8.36 7.47 2.70
CA SER A 147 7.99 6.06 2.46
C SER A 147 6.82 5.94 1.50
N HIS A 148 5.76 6.73 1.70
CA HIS A 148 4.61 6.79 0.80
C HIS A 148 5.05 7.12 -0.64
N TYR A 149 5.86 8.15 -0.83
CA TYR A 149 6.39 8.55 -2.15
C TYR A 149 7.22 7.42 -2.79
N LEU A 150 8.12 6.80 -2.03
CA LEU A 150 8.95 5.70 -2.54
C LEU A 150 8.12 4.49 -2.96
N ILE A 151 7.09 4.12 -2.18
CA ILE A 151 6.19 3.02 -2.50
C ILE A 151 5.42 3.30 -3.78
N LEU A 152 4.80 4.47 -3.91
CA LEU A 152 4.02 4.84 -5.09
C LEU A 152 4.82 4.77 -6.39
N ASN A 153 6.11 5.16 -6.34
CA ASN A 153 6.94 5.31 -7.52
C ASN A 153 7.83 4.09 -7.83
N ASN A 154 7.99 3.15 -6.91
CA ASN A 154 8.95 2.04 -7.09
C ASN A 154 8.39 0.65 -6.78
N LEU A 155 7.18 0.53 -6.23
CA LEU A 155 6.55 -0.77 -6.00
C LEU A 155 5.79 -1.18 -7.27
N ASP A 156 6.40 -1.93 -8.16
CA ASP A 156 5.87 -2.19 -9.50
C ASP A 156 5.42 -3.65 -9.69
N TYR A 157 6.33 -4.54 -10.01
CA TYR A 157 6.01 -5.91 -10.41
C TYR A 157 5.22 -6.68 -9.35
N GLY A 158 4.04 -7.19 -9.75
CA GLY A 158 3.17 -7.98 -8.87
C GLY A 158 2.17 -7.15 -8.05
N PHE A 159 2.17 -5.83 -8.21
CA PHE A 159 1.23 -4.92 -7.53
C PHE A 159 0.41 -4.11 -8.54
N THR A 160 -0.89 -4.07 -8.34
CA THR A 160 -1.77 -3.18 -9.10
C THR A 160 -1.62 -1.74 -8.60
N HIS A 161 -2.14 -0.77 -9.37
CA HIS A 161 -2.16 0.63 -8.91
C HIS A 161 -2.92 0.80 -7.60
N LEU A 162 -4.01 0.04 -7.41
CA LEU A 162 -4.78 0.07 -6.15
C LEU A 162 -3.95 -0.51 -4.99
N ASP A 163 -3.24 -1.62 -5.20
CA ASP A 163 -2.39 -2.20 -4.16
C ASP A 163 -1.33 -1.19 -3.70
N LYS A 164 -0.67 -0.51 -4.66
CA LYS A 164 0.33 0.54 -4.36
C LYS A 164 -0.29 1.67 -3.53
N LEU A 165 -1.49 2.12 -3.91
CA LEU A 165 -2.21 3.18 -3.19
C LEU A 165 -2.57 2.74 -1.77
N LEU A 166 -3.11 1.54 -1.59
CA LEU A 166 -3.49 1.02 -0.28
C LEU A 166 -2.28 0.86 0.64
N ILE A 167 -1.22 0.18 0.18
CA ILE A 167 0.00 -0.03 0.95
C ILE A 167 0.64 1.31 1.33
N SER A 168 0.76 2.22 0.38
CA SER A 168 1.37 3.53 0.61
C SER A 168 0.54 4.40 1.55
N SER A 169 -0.81 4.29 1.52
CA SER A 169 -1.71 5.01 2.42
C SER A 169 -1.60 4.47 3.85
N ILE A 170 -1.55 3.16 4.04
CA ILE A 170 -1.31 2.55 5.36
C ILE A 170 -0.01 3.10 5.95
N VAL A 171 1.05 3.17 5.14
CA VAL A 171 2.35 3.71 5.56
C VAL A 171 2.31 5.22 5.79
N LYS A 172 1.56 6.00 5.00
CA LYS A 172 1.43 7.46 5.17
C LYS A 172 0.76 7.84 6.48
N TYR A 173 -0.31 7.12 6.83
CA TYR A 173 -1.19 7.48 7.94
C TYR A 173 -0.85 6.80 9.27
N HIS A 174 0.11 5.84 9.32
CA HIS A 174 0.46 5.17 10.57
C HIS A 174 1.04 6.12 11.64
N GLY A 175 1.00 5.69 12.89
CA GLY A 175 1.61 6.38 14.02
C GLY A 175 0.94 7.71 14.40
N LYS A 176 -0.23 8.02 13.84
CA LYS A 176 -1.07 9.16 14.20
C LYS A 176 -2.54 8.71 14.29
N LYS A 177 -3.38 9.58 14.90
CA LYS A 177 -4.82 9.40 14.78
C LYS A 177 -5.21 9.51 13.30
N PHE A 178 -5.91 8.52 12.79
CA PHE A 178 -6.45 8.57 11.44
C PHE A 178 -7.57 9.62 11.41
N SER A 179 -7.39 10.69 10.64
CA SER A 179 -8.31 11.83 10.53
C SER A 179 -9.20 11.80 9.30
N GLY A 180 -9.09 10.72 8.48
CA GLY A 180 -9.77 10.60 7.19
C GLY A 180 -8.84 10.82 6.00
N LEU A 181 -9.40 10.74 4.81
CA LEU A 181 -8.70 10.84 3.53
C LEU A 181 -8.99 12.15 2.79
N ASP A 182 -9.74 13.07 3.39
CA ASP A 182 -10.31 14.24 2.68
C ASP A 182 -9.26 15.13 1.99
N ASP A 183 -8.04 15.18 2.52
CA ASP A 183 -6.92 15.93 1.93
C ASP A 183 -6.02 15.08 1.02
N ASP A 184 -6.41 13.84 0.69
CA ASP A 184 -5.59 12.97 -0.16
C ASP A 184 -5.85 13.23 -1.64
N VAL A 185 -4.77 13.34 -2.43
CA VAL A 185 -4.84 13.53 -3.89
C VAL A 185 -5.59 12.39 -4.59
N PHE A 186 -5.60 11.20 -3.97
CA PHE A 186 -6.29 10.01 -4.47
C PHE A 186 -7.62 9.73 -3.75
N PHE A 187 -8.22 10.76 -3.14
CA PHE A 187 -9.43 10.65 -2.34
C PHE A 187 -10.53 9.82 -3.00
N ASP A 188 -10.91 10.15 -4.24
CA ASP A 188 -11.98 9.45 -4.94
C ASP A 188 -11.71 7.94 -5.12
N THR A 189 -10.43 7.58 -5.28
CA THR A 189 -10.03 6.17 -5.44
C THR A 189 -9.98 5.45 -4.10
N LEU A 190 -9.56 6.12 -3.03
CA LEU A 190 -9.34 5.55 -1.70
C LEU A 190 -10.60 5.55 -0.83
N LYS A 191 -11.55 6.47 -1.07
CA LYS A 191 -12.77 6.62 -0.26
C LYS A 191 -13.57 5.32 -0.06
N PRO A 192 -13.78 4.48 -1.10
CA PRO A 192 -14.44 3.18 -0.92
C PRO A 192 -13.68 2.21 0.01
N HIS A 193 -12.41 2.49 0.28
CA HIS A 193 -11.51 1.65 1.08
C HIS A 193 -11.14 2.28 2.44
N GLU A 194 -11.77 3.39 2.83
CA GLU A 194 -11.39 4.19 4.00
C GLU A 194 -11.41 3.39 5.30
N GLU A 195 -12.48 2.64 5.59
CA GLU A 195 -12.57 1.81 6.80
C GLU A 195 -11.49 0.71 6.86
N ARG A 196 -11.19 0.11 5.73
CA ARG A 196 -10.11 -0.86 5.57
C ARG A 196 -8.74 -0.23 5.85
N ILE A 197 -8.44 0.93 5.26
CA ILE A 197 -7.21 1.68 5.50
C ILE A 197 -7.10 2.05 6.98
N LYS A 198 -8.17 2.54 7.58
CA LYS A 198 -8.23 2.92 8.99
C LYS A 198 -7.88 1.75 9.92
N TRP A 199 -8.45 0.55 9.70
CA TRP A 199 -8.13 -0.63 10.49
C TRP A 199 -6.67 -1.07 10.33
N LEU A 200 -6.20 -1.23 9.08
CA LEU A 200 -4.83 -1.65 8.81
C LEU A 200 -3.80 -0.66 9.34
N THR A 201 -4.08 0.65 9.20
CA THR A 201 -3.27 1.72 9.77
C THR A 201 -3.23 1.68 11.29
N SER A 202 -4.37 1.40 11.94
CA SER A 202 -4.44 1.28 13.39
C SER A 202 -3.64 0.09 13.90
N ILE A 203 -3.79 -1.07 13.28
CA ILE A 203 -3.07 -2.29 13.64
C ILE A 203 -1.54 -2.08 13.51
N ILE A 204 -1.08 -1.52 12.39
CA ILE A 204 0.36 -1.31 12.19
C ILE A 204 0.94 -0.24 13.15
N SER A 205 0.14 0.77 13.50
CA SER A 205 0.53 1.81 14.46
C SER A 205 0.71 1.23 15.87
N ILE A 206 -0.19 0.33 16.28
CA ILE A 206 -0.07 -0.39 17.55
C ILE A 206 1.17 -1.29 17.52
N ALA A 207 1.37 -2.03 16.43
CA ALA A 207 2.53 -2.92 16.28
C ALA A 207 3.85 -2.16 16.31
N GLU A 208 3.94 -1.01 15.65
CA GLU A 208 5.10 -0.13 15.68
C GLU A 208 5.38 0.39 17.11
N ALA A 209 4.34 0.83 17.81
CA ALA A 209 4.47 1.30 19.19
C ALA A 209 5.02 0.20 20.11
N LEU A 210 4.55 -1.04 19.96
CA LEU A 210 5.01 -2.20 20.73
C LEU A 210 6.41 -2.68 20.34
N ALA A 211 6.86 -2.36 19.13
CA ALA A 211 8.20 -2.74 18.65
C ALA A 211 9.31 -1.76 19.08
N VAL A 212 8.96 -0.60 19.64
CA VAL A 212 9.91 0.47 19.99
C VAL A 212 10.96 0.05 21.02
N ASP A 213 10.54 -0.72 22.00
CA ASP A 213 11.44 -1.11 23.11
C ASP A 213 12.60 -2.03 22.67
N ARG A 214 12.64 -2.45 21.38
CA ARG A 214 13.66 -3.36 20.82
C ARG A 214 13.93 -4.60 21.67
N SER A 215 13.07 -4.85 22.68
CA SER A 215 13.21 -6.01 23.55
C SER A 215 12.77 -7.26 22.79
N GLU A 216 13.48 -8.36 22.93
CA GLU A 216 13.06 -9.66 22.39
C GLU A 216 11.97 -10.31 23.27
N ALA A 217 11.43 -9.59 24.25
CA ALA A 217 10.40 -10.09 25.15
C ALA A 217 9.20 -10.60 24.34
N LYS A 218 8.75 -11.78 24.71
CA LYS A 218 7.54 -12.38 24.17
C LYS A 218 6.34 -11.52 24.60
N ILE A 219 5.48 -11.21 23.64
CA ILE A 219 4.25 -10.46 23.87
C ILE A 219 3.09 -11.39 23.53
N GLU A 220 2.17 -11.54 24.45
CA GLU A 220 0.91 -12.25 24.26
C GLU A 220 -0.25 -11.26 24.28
N PHE A 221 -1.26 -11.53 23.49
CA PHE A 221 -2.40 -10.65 23.34
C PHE A 221 -3.71 -11.38 23.72
N LEU A 222 -4.57 -10.69 24.45
CA LEU A 222 -5.95 -11.09 24.69
C LEU A 222 -6.86 -9.91 24.32
N PHE A 223 -8.09 -10.20 23.90
CA PHE A 223 -9.08 -9.17 23.59
C PHE A 223 -10.34 -9.37 24.42
N GLU A 224 -10.62 -8.42 25.30
CA GLU A 224 -11.73 -8.46 26.23
C GLU A 224 -12.49 -7.14 26.25
N LYS A 225 -13.79 -7.16 25.99
CA LYS A 225 -14.67 -5.97 26.10
C LYS A 225 -14.05 -4.70 25.48
N ASN A 226 -13.59 -4.79 24.23
CA ASN A 226 -12.97 -3.69 23.50
C ASN A 226 -11.59 -3.22 24.05
N THR A 227 -10.94 -4.05 24.87
CA THR A 227 -9.65 -3.81 25.46
C THR A 227 -8.65 -4.86 24.98
N ILE A 228 -7.54 -4.41 24.42
CA ILE A 228 -6.39 -5.28 24.08
C ILE A 228 -5.54 -5.38 25.35
N VAL A 229 -5.49 -6.60 25.92
CA VAL A 229 -4.62 -6.92 27.04
C VAL A 229 -3.27 -7.37 26.48
N ILE A 230 -2.21 -6.71 26.86
CA ILE A 230 -0.84 -6.94 26.40
C ILE A 230 -0.07 -7.53 27.57
N LYS A 231 0.26 -8.83 27.49
CA LYS A 231 1.09 -9.53 28.49
C LYS A 231 2.52 -9.58 28.01
N SER A 232 3.44 -9.19 28.87
CA SER A 232 4.87 -9.21 28.56
C SER A 232 5.70 -9.52 29.80
N GLU A 233 6.75 -10.32 29.64
CA GLU A 233 7.71 -10.65 30.72
C GLU A 233 8.45 -9.41 31.27
N LYS A 234 8.45 -8.31 30.51
CA LYS A 234 9.11 -7.05 30.86
C LYS A 234 8.17 -5.90 30.67
N ARG A 235 8.27 -4.90 31.53
CA ARG A 235 7.50 -3.67 31.39
C ARG A 235 7.87 -2.94 30.09
N LEU A 236 6.88 -2.65 29.26
CA LEU A 236 7.03 -1.97 27.98
C LEU A 236 6.71 -0.47 28.12
N TYR A 237 7.55 0.25 28.89
CA TYR A 237 7.28 1.67 29.25
C TYR A 237 7.09 2.59 28.04
N LEU A 238 7.99 2.52 27.04
CA LEU A 238 7.90 3.35 25.84
C LEU A 238 6.68 3.01 24.99
N ALA A 239 6.30 1.74 24.93
CA ALA A 239 5.11 1.30 24.23
C ALA A 239 3.84 1.80 24.92
N GLU A 240 3.78 1.74 26.27
CA GLU A 240 2.66 2.32 27.04
C GLU A 240 2.47 3.79 26.75
N GLU A 241 3.54 4.59 26.71
CA GLU A 241 3.49 6.03 26.43
C GLU A 241 3.00 6.31 25.00
N LYS A 242 3.56 5.61 24.02
CA LYS A 242 3.16 5.78 22.62
C LYS A 242 1.71 5.37 22.39
N LEU A 243 1.24 4.27 22.98
CA LEU A 243 -0.13 3.82 22.85
C LEU A 243 -1.11 4.77 23.51
N LYS A 244 -0.79 5.36 24.67
CA LYS A 244 -1.62 6.43 25.29
C LYS A 244 -1.80 7.63 24.36
N ALA A 245 -0.78 7.98 23.58
CA ALA A 245 -0.88 9.08 22.63
C ALA A 245 -1.75 8.70 21.39
N LEU A 246 -1.72 7.44 20.95
CA LEU A 246 -2.52 6.93 19.82
C LEU A 246 -4.00 6.72 20.18
N LEU A 247 -4.31 6.46 21.45
CA LEU A 247 -5.64 6.07 21.94
C LEU A 247 -6.72 7.11 21.77
N LYS A 248 -6.38 8.39 21.70
CA LYS A 248 -7.36 9.47 21.66
C LYS A 248 -8.27 9.48 20.42
N GLY A 249 -8.56 8.32 19.81
CA GLY A 249 -9.41 8.29 18.63
C GLY A 249 -9.89 6.96 18.04
N ASN A 250 -9.40 5.81 18.47
CA ASN A 250 -9.71 4.55 17.77
C ASN A 250 -10.75 3.65 18.46
N GLY A 251 -11.29 4.06 19.61
CA GLY A 251 -12.29 3.26 20.34
C GLY A 251 -11.78 1.96 20.98
N LEU A 252 -10.47 1.65 20.82
CA LEU A 252 -9.81 0.52 21.47
C LEU A 252 -9.14 0.97 22.77
N ASN A 253 -9.24 0.18 23.81
CA ASN A 253 -8.53 0.38 25.06
C ASN A 253 -7.33 -0.59 25.15
N PHE A 254 -6.35 -0.25 25.97
CA PHE A 254 -5.18 -1.09 26.21
C PHE A 254 -4.97 -1.29 27.72
N ARG A 255 -4.60 -2.50 28.09
CA ARG A 255 -4.19 -2.86 29.44
C ARG A 255 -2.88 -3.64 29.35
N PHE A 256 -1.87 -3.24 30.11
CA PHE A 256 -0.58 -3.92 30.21
C PHE A 256 -0.57 -4.77 31.47
N GLU A 257 -0.13 -6.02 31.32
CA GLU A 257 0.09 -6.98 32.42
C GLU A 257 1.53 -7.49 32.31
N THR A 258 2.24 -7.51 33.45
CA THR A 258 3.63 -7.96 33.53
C THR A 258 3.69 -9.22 34.37
#